data_b866fba78b08404d7eba2aa0b4e010e5
#
_entry.id   b866fba78b08404d7eba2aa0b4e010e5
#
_cell.length_a   1.000
_cell.length_b   1.000
_cell.length_c   1.000
_cell.angle_alpha   90.00
_cell.angle_beta   90.00
_cell.angle_gamma   90.00
#
_symmetry.space_group_name_H-M   'P 1'
#
loop_
_entity.id
_entity.type
_entity.pdbx_description
1 polymer ?
#
loop_
_entity_poly.entity_id
_entity_poly.type
_entity_poly.pdbx_seq_one_letter_code
_entity_poly.pdbx_strand_id
1 'polypeptide(L)'
;MKKIVFSAALLIAPYLAVANSDLANDDMSTGYSDLNSSYNQSALINQIGSDNRAFTHQQGTNNHSIIVQQGNSNQGRITQSSSNNNALIAQRGSGNSADITQLSSNNNAVIAQLGNGNSDSIIQDSFGNSAYIISFGKNNITQITQTGTNRSAGVVQNASGMAIRVTQH
;
A
#
# COMPACT_ATOMS: atom_id res chain seq x y z
N MET A 1 -27.59 -37.98 -15.85
CA MET A 1 -27.35 -36.70 -16.51
C MET A 1 -26.46 -35.85 -15.61
N LYS A 2 -25.18 -35.70 -15.95
CA LYS A 2 -24.22 -34.86 -15.18
C LYS A 2 -24.33 -33.46 -15.70
N LYS A 3 -24.74 -32.51 -14.86
CA LYS A 3 -24.71 -31.08 -15.18
C LYS A 3 -23.27 -30.56 -15.06
N ILE A 4 -22.69 -30.17 -16.17
CA ILE A 4 -21.40 -29.47 -16.21
C ILE A 4 -21.70 -27.99 -15.97
N VAL A 5 -21.25 -27.48 -14.82
CA VAL A 5 -21.29 -26.06 -14.51
C VAL A 5 -20.01 -25.45 -15.04
N PHE A 6 -20.09 -24.65 -16.10
CA PHE A 6 -18.98 -23.82 -16.54
C PHE A 6 -18.82 -22.64 -15.58
N SER A 7 -17.78 -22.70 -14.77
CA SER A 7 -17.33 -21.53 -14.03
C SER A 7 -16.51 -20.64 -14.99
N ALA A 8 -17.06 -19.51 -15.37
CA ALA A 8 -16.32 -18.50 -16.11
C ALA A 8 -15.26 -17.89 -15.18
N ALA A 9 -14.02 -18.28 -15.34
CA ALA A 9 -12.90 -17.58 -14.72
C ALA A 9 -12.78 -16.23 -15.41
N LEU A 10 -13.21 -15.17 -14.73
CA LEU A 10 -12.96 -13.79 -15.13
C LEU A 10 -11.48 -13.52 -14.91
N LEU A 11 -10.72 -13.56 -15.99
CA LEU A 11 -9.33 -13.13 -16.02
C LEU A 11 -9.33 -11.60 -15.82
N ILE A 12 -9.14 -11.15 -14.58
CA ILE A 12 -8.90 -9.73 -14.33
C ILE A 12 -7.44 -9.47 -14.68
N ALA A 13 -7.22 -8.93 -15.88
CA ALA A 13 -5.93 -8.41 -16.28
C ALA A 13 -5.48 -7.34 -15.27
N PRO A 14 -4.19 -7.25 -14.94
CA PRO A 14 -3.69 -6.20 -14.06
C PRO A 14 -3.91 -4.86 -14.77
N TYR A 15 -4.82 -4.07 -14.25
CA TYR A 15 -4.94 -2.70 -14.70
C TYR A 15 -3.80 -1.91 -14.09
N LEU A 16 -2.80 -1.61 -14.91
CA LEU A 16 -1.88 -0.50 -14.70
C LEU A 16 -2.71 0.78 -14.82
N ALA A 17 -3.21 1.29 -13.71
CA ALA A 17 -3.70 2.66 -13.69
C ALA A 17 -2.47 3.59 -13.66
N VAL A 18 -1.86 3.77 -14.81
CA VAL A 18 -0.97 4.91 -15.03
C VAL A 18 -1.91 6.07 -15.27
N ALA A 19 -2.14 6.90 -14.27
CA ALA A 19 -2.72 8.21 -14.47
C ALA A 19 -1.66 9.09 -15.15
N ASN A 20 -1.42 8.82 -16.42
CA ASN A 20 -0.70 9.73 -17.29
C ASN A 20 -1.72 10.70 -17.87
N SER A 21 -1.34 11.95 -17.97
CA SER A 21 -2.07 13.06 -18.53
C SER A 21 -2.50 12.79 -19.99
N ASP A 22 -3.50 11.93 -20.17
CA ASP A 22 -4.17 11.77 -21.45
C ASP A 22 -5.66 12.13 -21.32
N LEU A 23 -5.89 13.39 -21.09
CA LEU A 23 -7.13 14.05 -21.51
C LEU A 23 -6.70 15.09 -22.53
N ALA A 24 -7.14 14.86 -23.75
CA ALA A 24 -6.90 15.66 -24.93
C ALA A 24 -6.68 17.14 -24.63
N ASN A 25 -5.49 17.61 -24.95
CA ASN A 25 -5.06 18.99 -24.76
C ASN A 25 -5.88 20.01 -25.58
N ASP A 26 -6.90 19.55 -26.30
CA ASP A 26 -7.60 20.38 -27.30
C ASP A 26 -9.08 20.68 -26.98
N ASP A 27 -9.68 20.02 -25.98
CA ASP A 27 -11.11 20.20 -25.70
C ASP A 27 -11.45 20.99 -24.42
N MET A 28 -10.43 21.45 -23.67
CA MET A 28 -10.62 22.31 -22.50
C MET A 28 -9.90 23.64 -22.64
N SER A 29 -10.36 24.44 -23.55
CA SER A 29 -9.96 25.84 -23.63
C SER A 29 -10.43 26.62 -22.42
N THR A 30 -9.47 27.18 -21.68
CA THR A 30 -9.58 28.35 -20.81
C THR A 30 -10.47 28.19 -19.57
N GLY A 31 -9.93 27.67 -18.50
CA GLY A 31 -10.52 27.84 -17.17
C GLY A 31 -10.12 26.84 -16.08
N TYR A 32 -9.50 25.75 -16.40
CA TYR A 32 -9.09 24.74 -15.41
C TYR A 32 -7.57 24.55 -15.41
N SER A 33 -6.87 25.52 -14.83
CA SER A 33 -5.42 25.40 -14.57
C SER A 33 -5.06 24.31 -13.57
N ASP A 34 -6.07 23.67 -12.95
CA ASP A 34 -5.86 22.60 -11.98
C ASP A 34 -5.53 21.24 -12.61
N LEU A 35 -5.77 21.06 -13.92
CA LEU A 35 -5.44 19.81 -14.61
C LEU A 35 -4.02 19.79 -15.20
N ASN A 36 -3.32 20.91 -15.16
CA ASN A 36 -1.93 21.02 -15.68
C ASN A 36 -0.88 21.01 -14.57
N SER A 37 -1.23 20.68 -13.35
CA SER A 37 -0.24 20.42 -12.32
C SER A 37 0.27 18.99 -12.47
N SER A 38 1.55 18.84 -12.75
CA SER A 38 2.25 17.55 -12.83
C SER A 38 2.26 16.87 -11.45
N TYR A 39 1.13 16.29 -11.09
CA TYR A 39 1.01 15.50 -9.86
C TYR A 39 1.65 14.12 -10.03
N ASN A 40 2.84 13.93 -10.46
CA ASN A 40 3.51 12.65 -10.71
C ASN A 40 3.24 11.60 -9.61
N GLN A 41 1.96 11.25 -9.46
CA GLN A 41 1.53 10.21 -8.53
C GLN A 41 1.49 8.88 -9.26
N SER A 42 1.98 7.84 -8.62
CA SER A 42 1.95 6.49 -9.17
C SER A 42 1.37 5.52 -8.15
N ALA A 43 0.36 4.75 -8.57
CA ALA A 43 -0.24 3.70 -7.78
C ALA A 43 -0.29 2.39 -8.57
N LEU A 44 0.29 1.32 -8.02
CA LEU A 44 0.24 -0.01 -8.59
C LEU A 44 -0.42 -0.97 -7.62
N ILE A 45 -1.48 -1.66 -8.05
CA ILE A 45 -2.11 -2.73 -7.29
C ILE A 45 -2.07 -4.01 -8.12
N ASN A 46 -1.51 -5.07 -7.55
CA ASN A 46 -1.50 -6.42 -8.14
C ASN A 46 -2.06 -7.42 -7.14
N GLN A 47 -3.14 -8.11 -7.50
CA GLN A 47 -3.83 -9.07 -6.65
C GLN A 47 -3.97 -10.41 -7.37
N ILE A 48 -3.54 -11.50 -6.71
CA ILE A 48 -3.65 -12.87 -7.19
C ILE A 48 -4.33 -13.72 -6.10
N GLY A 49 -5.43 -14.38 -6.43
CA GLY A 49 -6.22 -15.20 -5.51
C GLY A 49 -7.63 -14.66 -5.31
N SER A 50 -8.27 -14.96 -4.17
CA SER A 50 -9.66 -14.59 -3.91
C SER A 50 -9.82 -13.67 -2.71
N ASP A 51 -10.87 -12.84 -2.73
CA ASP A 51 -11.29 -11.98 -1.61
C ASP A 51 -10.23 -11.00 -1.09
N ASN A 52 -9.20 -10.71 -1.90
CA ASN A 52 -8.20 -9.71 -1.56
C ASN A 52 -8.76 -8.30 -1.72
N ARG A 53 -8.39 -7.39 -0.81
CA ARG A 53 -8.78 -5.98 -0.83
C ARG A 53 -7.55 -5.10 -0.78
N ALA A 54 -7.38 -4.23 -1.77
CA ALA A 54 -6.32 -3.24 -1.82
C ALA A 54 -6.90 -1.84 -2.02
N PHE A 55 -6.39 -0.88 -1.28
CA PHE A 55 -6.80 0.51 -1.36
C PHE A 55 -5.59 1.44 -1.28
N THR A 56 -5.52 2.40 -2.21
CA THR A 56 -4.53 3.48 -2.21
C THR A 56 -5.23 4.82 -2.32
N HIS A 57 -4.86 5.76 -1.45
CA HIS A 57 -5.25 7.16 -1.50
C HIS A 57 -4.00 8.03 -1.47
N GLN A 58 -3.80 8.85 -2.50
CA GLN A 58 -2.67 9.75 -2.63
C GLN A 58 -3.16 11.18 -2.82
N GLN A 59 -2.59 12.11 -2.06
CA GLN A 59 -2.82 13.55 -2.18
C GLN A 59 -1.47 14.27 -2.16
N GLY A 60 -1.29 15.25 -3.07
CA GLY A 60 -0.03 15.99 -3.20
C GLY A 60 0.73 15.62 -4.47
N THR A 61 2.06 15.61 -4.46
CA THR A 61 2.89 15.42 -5.65
C THR A 61 3.96 14.35 -5.47
N ASN A 62 4.31 13.64 -6.56
CA ASN A 62 5.39 12.64 -6.57
C ASN A 62 5.25 11.54 -5.51
N ASN A 63 4.05 11.12 -5.19
CA ASN A 63 3.82 10.00 -4.30
C ASN A 63 3.82 8.69 -5.11
N HIS A 64 4.42 7.65 -4.53
CA HIS A 64 4.49 6.32 -5.13
C HIS A 64 3.97 5.27 -4.17
N SER A 65 2.98 4.48 -4.60
CA SER A 65 2.41 3.40 -3.81
C SER A 65 2.33 2.09 -4.58
N ILE A 66 2.70 0.99 -3.93
CA ILE A 66 2.61 -0.35 -4.51
C ILE A 66 1.93 -1.26 -3.50
N ILE A 67 0.90 -2.00 -3.93
CA ILE A 67 0.29 -3.09 -3.17
C ILE A 67 0.34 -4.37 -4.00
N VAL A 68 0.99 -5.41 -3.48
CA VAL A 68 1.02 -6.74 -4.08
C VAL A 68 0.43 -7.74 -3.09
N GLN A 69 -0.63 -8.45 -3.49
CA GLN A 69 -1.30 -9.46 -2.67
C GLN A 69 -1.37 -10.79 -3.41
N GLN A 70 -0.92 -11.86 -2.76
CA GLN A 70 -1.00 -13.22 -3.26
C GLN A 70 -1.62 -14.15 -2.21
N GLY A 71 -2.73 -14.78 -2.54
CA GLY A 71 -3.49 -15.66 -1.65
C GLY A 71 -4.90 -15.16 -1.42
N ASN A 72 -5.46 -15.39 -0.22
CA ASN A 72 -6.89 -15.16 -0.02
C ASN A 72 -7.16 -14.20 1.15
N SER A 73 -8.18 -13.36 1.00
CA SER A 73 -8.70 -12.49 2.08
C SER A 73 -7.63 -11.56 2.70
N ASN A 74 -6.61 -11.16 1.94
CA ASN A 74 -5.63 -10.19 2.39
C ASN A 74 -6.18 -8.77 2.22
N GLN A 75 -5.82 -7.88 3.15
CA GLN A 75 -6.21 -6.48 3.12
C GLN A 75 -4.98 -5.57 3.17
N GLY A 76 -4.81 -4.72 2.16
CA GLY A 76 -3.73 -3.74 2.08
C GLY A 76 -4.29 -2.33 1.91
N ARG A 77 -3.79 -1.38 2.68
CA ARG A 77 -4.17 0.02 2.57
C ARG A 77 -2.94 0.93 2.61
N ILE A 78 -2.89 1.88 1.68
CA ILE A 78 -1.88 2.95 1.67
C ILE A 78 -2.59 4.30 1.61
N THR A 79 -2.24 5.20 2.52
CA THR A 79 -2.66 6.59 2.51
C THR A 79 -1.43 7.48 2.54
N GLN A 80 -1.27 8.33 1.52
CA GLN A 80 -0.15 9.25 1.39
C GLN A 80 -0.69 10.66 1.20
N SER A 81 -0.24 11.59 2.04
CA SER A 81 -0.50 13.01 1.94
C SER A 81 0.82 13.75 1.79
N SER A 82 0.79 14.94 1.16
CA SER A 82 1.99 15.74 0.89
C SER A 82 2.84 15.19 -0.28
N SER A 83 4.17 15.26 -0.25
CA SER A 83 4.99 15.05 -1.46
C SER A 83 6.13 14.05 -1.26
N ASN A 84 6.52 13.38 -2.35
CA ASN A 84 7.69 12.50 -2.41
C ASN A 84 7.63 11.33 -1.41
N ASN A 85 6.45 10.79 -1.15
CA ASN A 85 6.30 9.64 -0.29
C ASN A 85 6.35 8.34 -1.11
N ASN A 86 6.98 7.32 -0.53
CA ASN A 86 7.07 5.99 -1.12
C ASN A 86 6.54 4.94 -0.16
N ALA A 87 5.59 4.11 -0.60
CA ALA A 87 4.98 3.07 0.21
C ALA A 87 4.85 1.75 -0.56
N LEU A 88 5.22 0.65 0.09
CA LEU A 88 5.10 -0.70 -0.45
C LEU A 88 4.42 -1.63 0.57
N ILE A 89 3.37 -2.33 0.14
CA ILE A 89 2.79 -3.47 0.85
C ILE A 89 2.94 -4.72 -0.02
N ALA A 90 3.52 -5.77 0.53
CA ALA A 90 3.61 -7.09 -0.08
C ALA A 90 3.04 -8.14 0.88
N GLN A 91 1.95 -8.81 0.51
CA GLN A 91 1.27 -9.82 1.33
C GLN A 91 1.20 -11.15 0.59
N ARG A 92 1.62 -12.23 1.26
CA ARG A 92 1.50 -13.58 0.75
C ARG A 92 0.95 -14.51 1.83
N GLY A 93 -0.15 -15.19 1.50
CA GLY A 93 -0.86 -16.09 2.42
C GLY A 93 -2.32 -15.70 2.59
N SER A 94 -2.88 -15.84 3.78
CA SER A 94 -4.31 -15.64 3.97
C SER A 94 -4.64 -14.76 5.17
N GLY A 95 -5.62 -13.87 5.00
CA GLY A 95 -6.15 -13.06 6.10
C GLY A 95 -5.16 -12.07 6.70
N ASN A 96 -4.12 -11.66 5.97
CA ASN A 96 -3.18 -10.66 6.43
C ASN A 96 -3.76 -9.25 6.25
N SER A 97 -3.45 -8.35 7.20
CA SER A 97 -3.83 -6.94 7.16
C SER A 97 -2.60 -6.04 7.26
N ALA A 98 -2.45 -5.11 6.33
CA ALA A 98 -1.35 -4.14 6.31
C ALA A 98 -1.88 -2.72 6.07
N ASP A 99 -1.42 -1.76 6.86
CA ASP A 99 -1.78 -0.35 6.74
C ASP A 99 -0.53 0.53 6.77
N ILE A 100 -0.39 1.42 5.78
CA ILE A 100 0.64 2.46 5.75
C ILE A 100 -0.03 3.81 5.64
N THR A 101 0.30 4.71 6.57
CA THR A 101 -0.14 6.11 6.57
C THR A 101 1.07 7.03 6.64
N GLN A 102 1.24 7.88 5.63
CA GLN A 102 2.31 8.89 5.54
C GLN A 102 1.67 10.28 5.38
N LEU A 103 1.77 11.12 6.38
CA LEU A 103 1.06 12.41 6.44
C LEU A 103 1.91 13.60 6.04
N SER A 104 3.24 13.45 6.02
CA SER A 104 4.18 14.51 5.63
C SER A 104 5.06 14.06 4.46
N SER A 105 6.07 14.85 4.09
CA SER A 105 6.85 14.62 2.87
C SER A 105 8.09 13.75 3.08
N ASN A 106 8.59 13.16 1.99
CA ASN A 106 9.84 12.39 1.92
C ASN A 106 9.88 11.16 2.83
N ASN A 107 8.74 10.55 3.10
CA ASN A 107 8.64 9.36 3.91
C ASN A 107 8.75 8.09 3.05
N ASN A 108 9.39 7.05 3.61
CA ASN A 108 9.51 5.75 2.99
C ASN A 108 9.00 4.65 3.95
N ALA A 109 8.06 3.82 3.50
CA ALA A 109 7.47 2.76 4.31
C ALA A 109 7.34 1.45 3.54
N VAL A 110 7.70 0.33 4.18
CA VAL A 110 7.58 -1.00 3.61
C VAL A 110 6.96 -1.97 4.61
N ILE A 111 5.92 -2.68 4.21
CA ILE A 111 5.38 -3.84 4.96
C ILE A 111 5.45 -5.07 4.06
N ALA A 112 6.06 -6.15 4.57
CA ALA A 112 6.05 -7.45 3.92
C ALA A 112 5.53 -8.52 4.90
N GLN A 113 4.45 -9.20 4.54
CA GLN A 113 3.81 -10.24 5.35
C GLN A 113 3.81 -11.57 4.61
N LEU A 114 4.41 -12.60 5.20
CA LEU A 114 4.43 -13.97 4.69
C LEU A 114 3.84 -14.91 5.74
N GLY A 115 2.66 -15.42 5.50
CA GLY A 115 1.93 -16.30 6.42
C GLY A 115 0.47 -15.92 6.56
N ASN A 116 -0.12 -16.15 7.73
CA ASN A 116 -1.57 -16.00 7.87
C ASN A 116 -1.95 -15.14 9.08
N GLY A 117 -2.94 -14.27 8.90
CA GLY A 117 -3.51 -13.50 10.00
C GLY A 117 -2.57 -12.47 10.63
N ASN A 118 -1.50 -12.06 9.94
CA ASN A 118 -0.62 -11.00 10.43
C ASN A 118 -1.28 -9.64 10.28
N SER A 119 -1.05 -8.74 11.24
CA SER A 119 -1.60 -7.37 11.25
C SER A 119 -0.50 -6.36 11.54
N ASP A 120 -0.11 -5.61 10.52
CA ASP A 120 1.02 -4.67 10.61
C ASP A 120 0.59 -3.25 10.20
N SER A 121 1.11 -2.25 10.91
CA SER A 121 0.82 -0.85 10.64
C SER A 121 2.05 0.04 10.76
N ILE A 122 2.23 0.95 9.80
CA ILE A 122 3.24 2.02 9.84
C ILE A 122 2.54 3.37 9.74
N ILE A 123 2.83 4.26 10.69
CA ILE A 123 2.37 5.65 10.70
C ILE A 123 3.60 6.56 10.73
N GLN A 124 3.74 7.41 9.73
CA GLN A 124 4.80 8.42 9.63
C GLN A 124 4.14 9.81 9.52
N ASP A 125 4.15 10.55 10.61
CA ASP A 125 3.45 11.83 10.75
C ASP A 125 4.35 13.05 10.51
N SER A 126 5.64 12.83 10.33
CA SER A 126 6.61 13.90 10.14
C SER A 126 7.54 13.62 8.96
N PHE A 127 8.41 14.57 8.66
CA PHE A 127 9.24 14.61 7.46
C PHE A 127 10.43 13.62 7.50
N GLY A 128 10.72 12.98 6.37
CA GLY A 128 11.97 12.28 6.12
C GLY A 128 12.09 10.93 6.85
N ASN A 129 11.00 10.33 7.29
CA ASN A 129 11.03 9.10 8.05
C ASN A 129 11.15 7.86 7.15
N SER A 130 11.82 6.83 7.66
CA SER A 130 11.94 5.53 7.01
C SER A 130 11.52 4.41 7.96
N ALA A 131 10.60 3.53 7.55
CA ALA A 131 10.16 2.40 8.36
C ALA A 131 9.99 1.14 7.52
N TYR A 132 10.31 -0.03 8.11
CA TYR A 132 9.95 -1.30 7.51
C TYR A 132 9.48 -2.31 8.55
N ILE A 133 8.52 -3.15 8.15
CA ILE A 133 8.04 -4.31 8.90
C ILE A 133 8.14 -5.53 7.99
N ILE A 134 8.74 -6.61 8.50
CA ILE A 134 8.74 -7.91 7.85
C ILE A 134 8.20 -8.94 8.84
N SER A 135 7.02 -9.51 8.57
CA SER A 135 6.36 -10.48 9.43
C SER A 135 6.30 -11.85 8.76
N PHE A 136 6.98 -12.83 9.36
CA PHE A 136 6.86 -14.24 8.99
C PHE A 136 6.07 -15.01 10.05
N GLY A 137 5.20 -15.93 9.61
CA GLY A 137 4.45 -16.79 10.53
C GLY A 137 2.97 -16.44 10.62
N LYS A 138 2.40 -16.58 11.81
CA LYS A 138 0.94 -16.45 11.99
C LYS A 138 0.59 -15.52 13.14
N ASN A 139 -0.48 -14.71 12.95
CA ASN A 139 -1.08 -13.89 13.99
C ASN A 139 -0.06 -12.95 14.68
N ASN A 140 0.89 -12.42 13.94
CA ASN A 140 1.79 -11.38 14.44
C ASN A 140 1.14 -10.01 14.31
N ILE A 141 1.44 -9.14 15.28
CA ILE A 141 0.96 -7.76 15.28
C ILE A 141 2.17 -6.84 15.41
N THR A 142 2.38 -5.95 14.45
CA THR A 142 3.46 -4.97 14.50
C THR A 142 2.94 -3.57 14.24
N GLN A 143 3.37 -2.63 15.08
CA GLN A 143 3.08 -1.22 14.86
C GLN A 143 4.34 -0.38 14.98
N ILE A 144 4.62 0.46 13.97
CA ILE A 144 5.64 1.50 14.00
C ILE A 144 4.94 2.85 13.88
N THR A 145 5.24 3.77 14.82
CA THR A 145 4.76 5.16 14.78
C THR A 145 5.97 6.11 14.90
N GLN A 146 6.13 6.98 13.91
CA GLN A 146 7.21 7.97 13.85
C GLN A 146 6.61 9.37 13.77
N THR A 147 6.78 10.16 14.80
CA THR A 147 6.31 11.55 14.91
C THR A 147 7.45 12.56 14.87
N GLY A 148 8.70 12.10 15.03
CA GLY A 148 9.90 12.92 14.85
C GLY A 148 10.35 12.95 13.38
N THR A 149 11.25 13.88 13.04
CA THR A 149 11.83 14.03 11.70
C THR A 149 13.06 13.14 11.49
N ASN A 150 13.26 12.64 10.27
CA ASN A 150 14.44 11.87 9.86
C ASN A 150 14.68 10.64 10.77
N ARG A 151 13.61 9.95 11.14
CA ARG A 151 13.67 8.73 11.96
C ARG A 151 13.74 7.49 11.08
N SER A 152 14.43 6.48 11.60
CA SER A 152 14.48 5.16 10.95
C SER A 152 14.12 4.07 11.94
N ALA A 153 13.20 3.18 11.56
CA ALA A 153 12.76 2.05 12.37
C ALA A 153 12.59 0.79 11.50
N GLY A 154 12.95 -0.36 12.03
CA GLY A 154 12.74 -1.63 11.36
C GLY A 154 12.37 -2.72 12.35
N VAL A 155 11.40 -3.56 11.97
CA VAL A 155 10.99 -4.74 12.75
C VAL A 155 10.96 -5.94 11.82
N VAL A 156 11.61 -7.02 12.26
CA VAL A 156 11.52 -8.33 11.63
C VAL A 156 11.00 -9.33 12.66
N GLN A 157 9.82 -9.90 12.39
CA GLN A 157 9.23 -10.97 13.20
C GLN A 157 9.35 -12.30 12.47
N ASN A 158 9.95 -13.29 13.10
CA ASN A 158 10.11 -14.64 12.55
C ASN A 158 9.56 -15.70 13.53
N ALA A 159 8.36 -15.47 14.01
CA ALA A 159 7.63 -16.34 14.94
C ALA A 159 6.13 -16.13 14.78
N SER A 160 5.34 -16.79 15.60
CA SER A 160 3.88 -16.65 15.57
C SER A 160 3.34 -16.07 16.88
N GLY A 161 2.29 -15.27 16.81
CA GLY A 161 1.61 -14.71 17.97
C GLY A 161 2.40 -13.62 18.69
N MET A 162 3.33 -12.97 18.02
CA MET A 162 4.13 -11.87 18.60
C MET A 162 3.44 -10.51 18.37
N ALA A 163 3.54 -9.65 19.39
CA ALA A 163 3.12 -8.25 19.29
C ALA A 163 4.30 -7.31 19.58
N ILE A 164 4.61 -6.41 18.65
CA ILE A 164 5.70 -5.44 18.78
C ILE A 164 5.16 -4.04 18.46
N ARG A 165 5.51 -3.09 19.31
CA ARG A 165 5.23 -1.67 19.08
C ARG A 165 6.52 -0.86 19.17
N VAL A 166 6.78 -0.02 18.17
CA VAL A 166 7.88 0.94 18.13
C VAL A 166 7.31 2.33 17.99
N THR A 167 7.70 3.24 18.88
CA THR A 167 7.31 4.67 18.82
C THR A 167 8.58 5.51 18.87
N GLN A 168 8.71 6.45 17.94
CA GLN A 168 9.84 7.38 17.84
C GLN A 168 9.32 8.83 17.71
N HIS A 169 9.81 9.68 18.57
CA HIS A 169 9.48 11.10 18.62
C HIS A 169 10.61 11.97 18.11
#